data_d5a2edb1e5a015741b538d61e596732c
#
_entry.id   d5a2edb1e5a015741b538d61e596732c
#
_cell.length_a   1.000
_cell.length_b   1.000
_cell.length_c   1.000
_cell.angle_alpha   90.00
_cell.angle_beta   90.00
_cell.angle_gamma   90.00
#
_symmetry.space_group_name_H-M   'P 1'
#
loop_
_entity.id
_entity.type
_entity.pdbx_description
1 polymer ?
#
loop_
_entity_poly.entity_id
_entity_poly.type
_entity_poly.pdbx_seq_one_letter_code
_entity_poly.pdbx_strand_id
1 'polypeptide(L)'
;DIASSAAALTVSLGNITDARAESMFLAGKAIKRMNNTENGKRASVIDLVGITCSSFRMELAKRFIKECEPAVIKGNGSEIRAIAGTAFHGTGVDVSAADAVSAKNPDSVKSMAHIAGKLAQETGAVVMVTGEVDIIASPENEIAYAIYNGSPNMAKVTGTGCMLTCITGTYLSVTDALTACVLAALTLDCAGEC
;
A
#
# COMPACT_ATOMS: atom_id res chain seq x y z
N ASP A 1 18.93 -8.36 -16.31
CA ASP A 1 17.58 -7.97 -15.91
C ASP A 1 17.65 -7.12 -14.63
N ILE A 2 17.32 -5.83 -14.74
CA ILE A 2 17.45 -4.85 -13.64
C ILE A 2 16.58 -5.26 -12.44
N ALA A 3 15.36 -5.77 -12.69
CA ALA A 3 14.46 -6.19 -11.62
C ALA A 3 15.05 -7.33 -10.77
N SER A 4 15.77 -8.27 -11.38
CA SER A 4 16.40 -9.38 -10.66
C SER A 4 17.59 -8.95 -9.80
N SER A 5 18.15 -7.76 -10.00
CA SER A 5 19.23 -7.22 -9.15
C SER A 5 18.73 -6.23 -8.08
N ALA A 6 17.47 -5.79 -8.17
CA ALA A 6 16.88 -4.86 -7.20
C ALA A 6 16.66 -5.54 -5.84
N ALA A 7 16.88 -4.80 -4.75
CA ALA A 7 16.62 -5.27 -3.39
C ALA A 7 15.12 -5.23 -3.04
N ALA A 8 14.39 -4.26 -3.58
CA ALA A 8 12.94 -4.15 -3.48
C ALA A 8 12.35 -3.54 -4.76
N LEU A 9 11.04 -3.74 -4.98
CA LEU A 9 10.30 -3.20 -6.10
C LEU A 9 9.11 -2.39 -5.60
N THR A 10 8.95 -1.18 -6.11
CA THR A 10 7.72 -0.39 -5.92
C THR A 10 6.94 -0.32 -7.22
N VAL A 11 5.65 -0.55 -7.15
CA VAL A 11 4.73 -0.53 -8.28
C VAL A 11 3.59 0.43 -7.98
N SER A 12 3.27 1.33 -8.90
CA SER A 12 2.16 2.26 -8.79
C SER A 12 1.23 2.13 -10.00
N LEU A 13 -0.08 2.12 -9.75
CA LEU A 13 -1.12 2.09 -10.79
C LEU A 13 -1.45 3.47 -11.36
N GLY A 14 -0.81 4.53 -10.86
CA GLY A 14 -0.91 5.86 -11.44
C GLY A 14 -0.36 5.89 -12.86
N ASN A 15 -1.06 6.58 -13.77
CA ASN A 15 -0.64 6.75 -15.17
C ASN A 15 -0.26 5.41 -15.85
N ILE A 16 -1.09 4.38 -15.68
CA ILE A 16 -0.88 3.05 -16.24
C ILE A 16 -1.19 3.01 -17.74
N THR A 17 -0.34 2.34 -18.50
CA THR A 17 -0.52 2.00 -19.90
C THR A 17 -0.28 0.50 -20.08
N ASP A 18 -0.66 -0.09 -21.21
CA ASP A 18 -0.47 -1.52 -21.47
C ASP A 18 1.01 -1.93 -21.33
N ALA A 19 1.92 -1.14 -21.91
CA ALA A 19 3.36 -1.41 -21.79
C ALA A 19 3.88 -1.32 -20.35
N ARG A 20 3.37 -0.36 -19.56
CA ARG A 20 3.70 -0.24 -18.14
C ARG A 20 3.12 -1.40 -17.33
N ALA A 21 1.88 -1.83 -17.63
CA ALA A 21 1.28 -2.98 -16.99
C ALA A 21 2.09 -4.24 -17.26
N GLU A 22 2.48 -4.49 -18.51
CA GLU A 22 3.33 -5.63 -18.86
C GLU A 22 4.67 -5.60 -18.10
N SER A 23 5.37 -4.46 -18.12
CA SER A 23 6.64 -4.26 -17.40
C SER A 23 6.49 -4.50 -15.89
N MET A 24 5.38 -4.03 -15.31
CA MET A 24 5.03 -4.22 -13.90
C MET A 24 4.92 -5.70 -13.54
N PHE A 25 4.21 -6.49 -14.36
CA PHE A 25 4.07 -7.93 -14.12
C PHE A 25 5.38 -8.69 -14.32
N LEU A 26 6.17 -8.32 -15.33
CA LEU A 26 7.49 -8.92 -15.56
C LEU A 26 8.41 -8.67 -14.36
N ALA A 27 8.47 -7.44 -13.86
CA ALA A 27 9.27 -7.09 -12.69
C ALA A 27 8.77 -7.76 -11.41
N GLY A 28 7.45 -7.74 -11.15
CA GLY A 28 6.85 -8.38 -9.98
C GLY A 28 7.10 -9.88 -9.93
N LYS A 29 6.94 -10.57 -11.06
CA LYS A 29 7.25 -12.01 -11.18
C LYS A 29 8.74 -12.30 -11.01
N ALA A 30 9.63 -11.40 -11.46
CA ALA A 30 11.07 -11.57 -11.25
C ALA A 30 11.41 -11.47 -9.75
N ILE A 31 10.88 -10.49 -9.03
CA ILE A 31 11.05 -10.36 -7.58
C ILE A 31 10.50 -11.59 -6.83
N LYS A 32 9.28 -12.03 -7.16
CA LYS A 32 8.68 -13.22 -6.54
C LYS A 32 9.56 -14.48 -6.72
N ARG A 33 10.12 -14.68 -7.90
CA ARG A 33 11.03 -15.82 -8.15
C ARG A 33 12.28 -15.76 -7.29
N MET A 34 12.81 -14.55 -7.05
CA MET A 34 14.03 -14.37 -6.26
C MET A 34 13.80 -14.62 -4.77
N ASN A 35 12.56 -14.43 -4.25
CA ASN A 35 12.21 -14.79 -2.88
C ASN A 35 12.33 -16.28 -2.58
N ASN A 36 12.26 -17.14 -3.60
CA ASN A 36 12.38 -18.59 -3.47
C ASN A 36 13.83 -19.08 -3.60
N THR A 37 14.81 -18.18 -3.61
CA THR A 37 16.24 -18.52 -3.69
C THR A 37 16.95 -18.20 -2.37
N GLU A 38 18.05 -18.91 -2.07
CA GLU A 38 18.84 -18.75 -0.84
C GLU A 38 19.51 -17.37 -0.68
N ASN A 39 19.48 -16.50 -1.70
CA ASN A 39 20.19 -15.23 -1.76
C ASN A 39 19.44 -14.01 -1.21
N GLY A 40 18.45 -14.21 -0.35
CA GLY A 40 17.81 -13.12 0.42
C GLY A 40 16.37 -12.82 0.02
N LYS A 41 15.60 -12.38 1.00
CA LYS A 41 14.21 -11.94 0.81
C LYS A 41 14.19 -10.67 -0.02
N ARG A 42 13.58 -10.73 -1.19
CA ARG A 42 13.26 -9.55 -2.01
C ARG A 42 11.75 -9.38 -2.02
N ALA A 43 11.29 -8.17 -1.95
CA ALA A 43 9.88 -7.92 -1.76
C ALA A 43 9.38 -6.77 -2.64
N SER A 44 8.07 -6.72 -2.86
CA SER A 44 7.45 -5.64 -3.62
C SER A 44 6.34 -4.96 -2.84
N VAL A 45 6.16 -3.66 -3.14
CA VAL A 45 5.04 -2.83 -2.70
C VAL A 45 4.17 -2.51 -3.90
N ILE A 46 2.86 -2.67 -3.77
CA ILE A 46 1.89 -2.15 -4.74
C ILE A 46 1.13 -0.96 -4.16
N ASP A 47 1.15 0.17 -4.87
CA ASP A 47 0.32 1.35 -4.60
C ASP A 47 -0.95 1.29 -5.43
N LEU A 48 -2.10 1.21 -4.77
CA LEU A 48 -3.42 1.03 -5.37
C LEU A 48 -4.00 2.33 -5.98
N VAL A 49 -3.18 3.37 -6.10
CA VAL A 49 -3.63 4.69 -6.54
C VAL A 49 -4.58 4.64 -7.73
N GLY A 50 -5.80 5.15 -7.50
CA GLY A 50 -6.82 5.30 -8.53
C GLY A 50 -7.52 4.01 -8.97
N ILE A 51 -7.49 2.92 -8.21
CA ILE A 51 -8.26 1.70 -8.55
C ILE A 51 -9.77 1.94 -8.53
N THR A 52 -10.24 2.95 -7.78
CA THR A 52 -11.64 3.36 -7.74
C THR A 52 -12.08 4.15 -8.97
N CYS A 53 -11.12 4.66 -9.77
CA CYS A 53 -11.40 5.43 -10.98
C CYS A 53 -11.66 4.55 -12.22
N SER A 54 -11.23 3.27 -12.20
CA SER A 54 -11.19 2.46 -13.43
C SER A 54 -11.23 0.96 -13.09
N SER A 55 -12.18 0.26 -13.73
CA SER A 55 -12.26 -1.21 -13.66
C SER A 55 -10.97 -1.88 -14.15
N PHE A 56 -10.30 -1.28 -15.15
CA PHE A 56 -9.01 -1.77 -15.64
C PHE A 56 -7.93 -1.74 -14.55
N ARG A 57 -7.80 -0.63 -13.79
CA ARG A 57 -6.85 -0.55 -12.68
C ARG A 57 -7.18 -1.53 -11.56
N MET A 58 -8.47 -1.67 -11.24
CA MET A 58 -8.94 -2.65 -10.25
C MET A 58 -8.57 -4.07 -10.66
N GLU A 59 -8.75 -4.43 -11.93
CA GLU A 59 -8.39 -5.75 -12.45
C GLU A 59 -6.89 -5.98 -12.40
N LEU A 60 -6.08 -4.99 -12.80
CA LEU A 60 -4.62 -5.07 -12.71
C LEU A 60 -4.15 -5.22 -11.26
N ALA A 61 -4.75 -4.49 -10.30
CA ALA A 61 -4.42 -4.62 -8.89
C ALA A 61 -4.68 -6.03 -8.38
N LYS A 62 -5.89 -6.56 -8.60
CA LYS A 62 -6.27 -7.91 -8.20
C LYS A 62 -5.35 -8.97 -8.80
N ARG A 63 -5.04 -8.81 -10.08
CA ARG A 63 -4.16 -9.71 -10.80
C ARG A 63 -2.72 -9.63 -10.30
N PHE A 64 -2.19 -8.44 -10.02
CA PHE A 64 -0.84 -8.28 -9.47
C PHE A 64 -0.73 -8.91 -8.06
N ILE A 65 -1.69 -8.66 -7.19
CA ILE A 65 -1.74 -9.25 -5.85
C ILE A 65 -1.70 -10.79 -5.97
N LYS A 66 -2.50 -11.38 -6.85
CA LYS A 66 -2.58 -12.82 -7.05
C LYS A 66 -1.33 -13.44 -7.68
N GLU A 67 -0.77 -12.80 -8.73
CA GLU A 67 0.33 -13.39 -9.52
C GLU A 67 1.72 -13.06 -8.95
N CYS A 68 1.88 -11.87 -8.37
CA CYS A 68 3.19 -11.37 -7.91
C CYS A 68 3.38 -11.43 -6.39
N GLU A 69 2.29 -11.61 -5.60
CA GLU A 69 2.32 -11.75 -4.14
C GLU A 69 3.16 -10.63 -3.48
N PRO A 70 2.76 -9.36 -3.59
CA PRO A 70 3.51 -8.26 -3.00
C PRO A 70 3.57 -8.41 -1.47
N ALA A 71 4.68 -7.99 -0.86
CA ALA A 71 4.80 -7.98 0.59
C ALA A 71 3.97 -6.87 1.24
N VAL A 72 3.69 -5.79 0.49
CA VAL A 72 2.90 -4.66 0.97
C VAL A 72 1.86 -4.25 -0.07
N ILE A 73 0.63 -4.08 0.39
CA ILE A 73 -0.48 -3.47 -0.35
C ILE A 73 -0.78 -2.11 0.31
N LYS A 74 -0.60 -1.03 -0.42
CA LYS A 74 -0.81 0.34 0.06
C LYS A 74 -1.93 1.02 -0.73
N GLY A 75 -2.79 1.75 -0.03
CA GLY A 75 -3.84 2.59 -0.61
C GLY A 75 -4.50 3.48 0.43
N ASN A 76 -5.33 4.41 -0.02
CA ASN A 76 -6.17 5.18 0.88
C ASN A 76 -7.41 4.37 1.34
N GLY A 77 -8.21 4.93 2.26
CA GLY A 77 -9.36 4.22 2.83
C GLY A 77 -10.37 3.74 1.78
N SER A 78 -10.66 4.53 0.75
CA SER A 78 -11.56 4.13 -0.34
C SER A 78 -10.97 3.01 -1.20
N GLU A 79 -9.68 3.08 -1.50
CA GLU A 79 -8.96 2.08 -2.31
C GLU A 79 -8.87 0.74 -1.57
N ILE A 80 -8.55 0.75 -0.28
CA ILE A 80 -8.50 -0.47 0.53
C ILE A 80 -9.90 -1.10 0.67
N ARG A 81 -10.96 -0.31 0.89
CA ARG A 81 -12.34 -0.83 0.87
C ARG A 81 -12.69 -1.46 -0.47
N ALA A 82 -12.34 -0.80 -1.57
CA ALA A 82 -12.63 -1.26 -2.91
C ALA A 82 -11.94 -2.60 -3.24
N ILE A 83 -10.64 -2.75 -2.91
CA ILE A 83 -9.92 -3.99 -3.16
C ILE A 83 -10.37 -5.12 -2.23
N ALA A 84 -10.78 -4.81 -1.00
CA ALA A 84 -11.34 -5.76 -0.03
C ALA A 84 -12.79 -6.17 -0.37
N GLY A 85 -13.40 -5.61 -1.42
CA GLY A 85 -14.77 -5.92 -1.81
C GLY A 85 -15.84 -5.42 -0.84
N THR A 86 -15.52 -4.44 0.00
CA THR A 86 -16.46 -3.78 0.91
C THR A 86 -17.05 -2.52 0.27
N ALA A 87 -18.16 -2.01 0.84
CA ALA A 87 -18.76 -0.77 0.35
C ALA A 87 -17.77 0.40 0.47
N PHE A 88 -17.67 1.20 -0.59
CA PHE A 88 -16.84 2.41 -0.67
C PHE A 88 -17.59 3.51 -1.44
N HIS A 89 -17.18 4.76 -1.21
CA HIS A 89 -17.85 5.94 -1.77
C HIS A 89 -16.93 6.78 -2.68
N GLY A 90 -15.62 6.50 -2.66
CA GLY A 90 -14.64 7.22 -3.48
C GLY A 90 -14.69 6.79 -4.95
N THR A 91 -14.63 7.77 -5.87
CA THR A 91 -14.52 7.55 -7.32
C THR A 91 -13.30 8.21 -7.94
N GLY A 92 -12.48 8.86 -7.12
CA GLY A 92 -11.26 9.57 -7.51
C GLY A 92 -9.99 8.93 -6.93
N VAL A 93 -8.89 9.65 -7.03
CA VAL A 93 -7.61 9.30 -6.41
C VAL A 93 -7.56 9.68 -4.93
N ASP A 94 -8.44 10.59 -4.50
CA ASP A 94 -8.55 11.02 -3.12
C ASP A 94 -9.59 10.19 -2.37
N VAL A 95 -9.38 10.04 -1.06
CA VAL A 95 -10.34 9.37 -0.18
C VAL A 95 -11.62 10.19 -0.09
N SER A 96 -12.79 9.52 -0.19
CA SER A 96 -14.06 10.20 0.10
C SER A 96 -14.20 10.50 1.59
N ALA A 97 -14.91 11.57 1.91
CA ALA A 97 -15.17 11.93 3.32
C ALA A 97 -15.90 10.81 4.09
N ALA A 98 -16.72 10.00 3.40
CA ALA A 98 -17.44 8.88 3.98
C ALA A 98 -16.52 7.68 4.30
N ASP A 99 -15.41 7.55 3.56
CA ASP A 99 -14.45 6.45 3.73
C ASP A 99 -13.21 6.87 4.53
N ALA A 100 -13.10 8.17 4.86
CA ALA A 100 -11.96 8.71 5.57
C ALA A 100 -11.87 8.17 7.00
N VAL A 101 -10.66 7.82 7.40
CA VAL A 101 -10.35 7.47 8.79
C VAL A 101 -10.00 8.75 9.52
N SER A 102 -10.65 9.02 10.65
CA SER A 102 -10.43 10.24 11.40
C SER A 102 -10.00 9.96 12.84
N ALA A 103 -9.00 10.71 13.31
CA ALA A 103 -8.54 10.67 14.70
C ALA A 103 -9.65 11.04 15.70
N LYS A 104 -10.65 11.83 15.27
CA LYS A 104 -11.82 12.21 16.07
C LYS A 104 -12.90 11.14 16.14
N ASN A 105 -12.80 10.10 15.31
CA ASN A 105 -13.77 9.00 15.26
C ASN A 105 -13.06 7.64 15.45
N PRO A 106 -12.88 7.18 16.69
CA PRO A 106 -12.22 5.90 16.98
C PRO A 106 -12.88 4.68 16.32
N ASP A 107 -14.19 4.74 16.04
CA ASP A 107 -14.89 3.64 15.39
C ASP A 107 -14.52 3.55 13.90
N SER A 108 -14.22 4.67 13.24
CA SER A 108 -13.67 4.67 11.87
C SER A 108 -12.29 4.01 11.82
N VAL A 109 -11.43 4.27 12.81
CA VAL A 109 -10.11 3.65 12.94
C VAL A 109 -10.24 2.14 13.13
N LYS A 110 -11.09 1.70 14.08
CA LYS A 110 -11.34 0.27 14.34
C LYS A 110 -11.92 -0.47 13.14
N SER A 111 -12.92 0.15 12.48
CA SER A 111 -13.53 -0.42 11.27
C SER A 111 -12.51 -0.62 10.15
N MET A 112 -11.66 0.39 9.91
CA MET A 112 -10.64 0.29 8.88
C MET A 112 -9.54 -0.70 9.26
N ALA A 113 -9.12 -0.73 10.52
CA ALA A 113 -8.16 -1.72 11.02
C ALA A 113 -8.67 -3.16 10.83
N HIS A 114 -9.96 -3.41 11.06
CA HIS A 114 -10.58 -4.72 10.81
C HIS A 114 -10.56 -5.08 9.31
N ILE A 115 -10.92 -4.14 8.42
CA ILE A 115 -10.89 -4.36 6.96
C ILE A 115 -9.46 -4.63 6.49
N ALA A 116 -8.50 -3.82 6.94
CA ALA A 116 -7.09 -3.99 6.60
C ALA A 116 -6.53 -5.32 7.10
N GLY A 117 -6.85 -5.70 8.35
CA GLY A 117 -6.45 -6.97 8.93
C GLY A 117 -6.99 -8.18 8.17
N LYS A 118 -8.27 -8.14 7.79
CA LYS A 118 -8.89 -9.21 6.99
C LYS A 118 -8.22 -9.31 5.61
N LEU A 119 -8.00 -8.19 4.92
CA LEU A 119 -7.31 -8.16 3.63
C LEU A 119 -5.86 -8.68 3.76
N ALA A 120 -5.17 -8.32 4.84
CA ALA A 120 -3.82 -8.82 5.10
C ALA A 120 -3.80 -10.34 5.26
N GLN A 121 -4.72 -10.91 6.03
CA GLN A 121 -4.86 -12.36 6.20
C GLN A 121 -5.19 -13.08 4.88
N GLU A 122 -6.10 -12.51 4.07
CA GLU A 122 -6.50 -13.08 2.78
C GLU A 122 -5.38 -13.06 1.73
N THR A 123 -4.51 -12.05 1.77
CA THR A 123 -3.47 -11.85 0.74
C THR A 123 -2.08 -12.30 1.18
N GLY A 124 -1.85 -12.46 2.48
CA GLY A 124 -0.53 -12.69 3.05
C GLY A 124 0.39 -11.47 3.03
N ALA A 125 -0.14 -10.29 2.67
CA ALA A 125 0.61 -9.03 2.59
C ALA A 125 0.35 -8.14 3.81
N VAL A 126 1.30 -7.31 4.18
CA VAL A 126 1.04 -6.17 5.06
C VAL A 126 0.18 -5.16 4.31
N VAL A 127 -0.91 -4.72 4.93
CA VAL A 127 -1.80 -3.69 4.38
C VAL A 127 -1.53 -2.36 5.05
N MET A 128 -1.19 -1.35 4.25
CA MET A 128 -0.94 0.02 4.69
C MET A 128 -2.05 0.93 4.15
N VAL A 129 -2.91 1.41 5.03
CA VAL A 129 -3.98 2.38 4.74
C VAL A 129 -3.47 3.76 5.07
N THR A 130 -3.53 4.68 4.10
CA THR A 130 -3.08 6.07 4.29
C THR A 130 -4.25 7.02 4.47
N GLY A 131 -4.11 8.00 5.39
CA GLY A 131 -5.17 8.96 5.68
C GLY A 131 -4.78 10.00 6.72
N GLU A 132 -5.74 10.55 7.46
CA GLU A 132 -5.50 11.37 8.67
C GLU A 132 -4.88 10.52 9.78
N VAL A 133 -5.22 9.24 9.82
CA VAL A 133 -4.60 8.22 10.65
C VAL A 133 -4.16 7.10 9.72
N ASP A 134 -2.88 6.82 9.69
CA ASP A 134 -2.37 5.70 8.93
C ASP A 134 -2.58 4.39 9.71
N ILE A 135 -3.04 3.34 9.01
CA ILE A 135 -3.28 2.04 9.62
C ILE A 135 -2.43 1.00 8.92
N ILE A 136 -1.69 0.22 9.70
CA ILE A 136 -0.82 -0.84 9.20
C ILE A 136 -1.21 -2.15 9.85
N ALA A 137 -1.67 -3.11 9.04
CA ALA A 137 -2.09 -4.43 9.48
C ALA A 137 -1.18 -5.51 8.89
N SER A 138 -0.74 -6.43 9.75
CA SER A 138 0.09 -7.59 9.36
C SER A 138 -0.77 -8.85 9.22
N PRO A 139 -0.45 -9.75 8.27
CA PRO A 139 -1.13 -11.04 8.15
C PRO A 139 -0.81 -11.99 9.32
N GLU A 140 0.30 -11.78 10.02
CA GLU A 140 0.79 -12.67 11.08
C GLU A 140 0.17 -12.35 12.45
N ASN A 141 -0.42 -11.18 12.62
CA ASN A 141 -0.94 -10.71 13.89
C ASN A 141 -2.37 -10.18 13.72
N GLU A 142 -3.21 -10.37 14.75
CA GLU A 142 -4.52 -9.71 14.84
C GLU A 142 -4.42 -8.22 15.23
N ILE A 143 -3.19 -7.71 15.35
CA ILE A 143 -2.89 -6.34 15.77
C ILE A 143 -2.68 -5.46 14.54
N ALA A 144 -3.37 -4.32 14.51
CA ALA A 144 -3.10 -3.25 13.58
C ALA A 144 -2.52 -2.05 14.33
N TYR A 145 -1.52 -1.41 13.72
CA TYR A 145 -0.92 -0.18 14.23
C TYR A 145 -1.65 1.02 13.65
N ALA A 146 -1.99 1.99 14.48
CA ALA A 146 -2.56 3.27 14.08
C ALA A 146 -1.54 4.38 14.37
N ILE A 147 -1.14 5.11 13.34
CA ILE A 147 -0.17 6.21 13.41
C ILE A 147 -0.94 7.52 13.28
N TYR A 148 -0.78 8.40 14.26
CA TYR A 148 -1.50 9.67 14.39
C TYR A 148 -0.62 10.88 14.08
N ASN A 149 0.58 10.63 13.56
CA ASN A 149 1.51 11.65 13.14
C ASN A 149 1.12 12.25 11.80
N GLY A 150 1.75 13.35 11.44
CA GLY A 150 1.54 14.03 10.17
C GLY A 150 0.83 15.38 10.29
N SER A 151 0.69 16.05 9.16
CA SER A 151 0.11 17.38 9.07
C SER A 151 -0.96 17.44 7.97
N PRO A 152 -2.09 18.14 8.19
CA PRO A 152 -3.08 18.39 7.13
C PRO A 152 -2.49 19.09 5.89
N ASN A 153 -1.34 19.75 6.02
CA ASN A 153 -0.65 20.37 4.91
C ASN A 153 -0.09 19.37 3.90
N MET A 154 0.18 18.15 4.33
CA MET A 154 0.66 17.07 3.43
C MET A 154 -0.38 16.76 2.33
N ALA A 155 -1.67 16.84 2.65
CA ALA A 155 -2.74 16.64 1.67
C ALA A 155 -2.80 17.73 0.58
N LYS A 156 -2.15 18.86 0.79
CA LYS A 156 -2.06 19.95 -0.22
C LYS A 156 -0.95 19.74 -1.23
N VAL A 157 -0.08 18.74 -1.01
CA VAL A 157 1.06 18.43 -1.87
C VAL A 157 0.76 17.16 -2.66
N THR A 158 0.58 17.31 -3.97
CA THR A 158 0.38 16.15 -4.85
C THR A 158 1.61 15.25 -4.85
N GLY A 159 1.39 13.95 -4.67
CA GLY A 159 2.45 12.95 -4.75
C GLY A 159 3.00 12.48 -3.41
N THR A 160 2.53 13.00 -2.27
CA THR A 160 2.94 12.52 -0.93
C THR A 160 2.69 11.01 -0.77
N GLY A 161 1.54 10.51 -1.25
CA GLY A 161 1.27 9.07 -1.27
C GLY A 161 2.28 8.27 -2.09
N CYS A 162 2.68 8.77 -3.26
CA CYS A 162 3.69 8.12 -4.10
C CYS A 162 5.09 8.18 -3.44
N MET A 163 5.43 9.29 -2.77
CA MET A 163 6.66 9.38 -1.99
C MET A 163 6.69 8.34 -0.88
N LEU A 164 5.59 8.20 -0.13
CA LEU A 164 5.47 7.18 0.90
C LEU A 164 5.70 5.77 0.35
N THR A 165 5.17 5.46 -0.85
CA THR A 165 5.41 4.18 -1.51
C THR A 165 6.91 3.94 -1.78
N CYS A 166 7.62 4.96 -2.25
CA CYS A 166 9.07 4.87 -2.50
C CYS A 166 9.86 4.70 -1.19
N ILE A 167 9.49 5.44 -0.14
CA ILE A 167 10.11 5.32 1.20
C ILE A 167 9.86 3.91 1.76
N THR A 168 8.63 3.40 1.65
CA THR A 168 8.30 2.02 2.06
C THR A 168 9.18 0.99 1.33
N GLY A 169 9.33 1.12 0.01
CA GLY A 169 10.21 0.25 -0.77
C GLY A 169 11.68 0.35 -0.37
N THR A 170 12.14 1.54 0.03
CA THR A 170 13.50 1.75 0.53
C THR A 170 13.72 1.00 1.84
N TYR A 171 12.82 1.14 2.82
CA TYR A 171 12.90 0.39 4.07
C TYR A 171 12.73 -1.12 3.85
N LEU A 172 11.84 -1.52 2.93
CA LEU A 172 11.60 -2.93 2.61
C LEU A 172 12.84 -3.64 2.05
N SER A 173 13.81 -2.90 1.53
CA SER A 173 15.09 -3.45 1.08
C SER A 173 16.02 -3.90 2.23
N VAL A 174 15.76 -3.44 3.46
CA VAL A 174 16.65 -3.67 4.63
C VAL A 174 15.93 -4.23 5.85
N THR A 175 14.60 -4.29 5.86
CA THR A 175 13.83 -4.84 7.00
C THR A 175 12.59 -5.62 6.51
N ASP A 176 11.81 -6.17 7.45
CA ASP A 176 10.54 -6.83 7.17
C ASP A 176 9.44 -5.84 6.76
N ALA A 177 8.35 -6.36 6.16
CA ALA A 177 7.30 -5.54 5.59
C ALA A 177 6.55 -4.68 6.62
N LEU A 178 6.30 -5.21 7.81
CA LEU A 178 5.60 -4.48 8.87
C LEU A 178 6.44 -3.31 9.37
N THR A 179 7.70 -3.58 9.71
CA THR A 179 8.66 -2.56 10.16
C THR A 179 8.89 -1.51 9.06
N ALA A 180 9.00 -1.92 7.79
CA ALA A 180 9.16 -1.01 6.66
C ALA A 180 7.99 -0.02 6.54
N CYS A 181 6.75 -0.51 6.66
CA CYS A 181 5.55 0.34 6.61
C CYS A 181 5.49 1.33 7.77
N VAL A 182 5.77 0.87 9.00
CA VAL A 182 5.76 1.74 10.20
C VAL A 182 6.84 2.83 10.07
N LEU A 183 8.07 2.46 9.72
CA LEU A 183 9.16 3.42 9.57
C LEU A 183 8.90 4.40 8.43
N ALA A 184 8.31 3.95 7.32
CA ALA A 184 8.00 4.81 6.19
C ALA A 184 6.94 5.86 6.56
N ALA A 185 5.85 5.45 7.21
CA ALA A 185 4.82 6.36 7.69
C ALA A 185 5.41 7.39 8.65
N LEU A 186 6.08 6.94 9.72
CA LEU A 186 6.69 7.84 10.70
C LEU A 186 7.71 8.80 10.06
N THR A 187 8.51 8.33 9.09
CA THR A 187 9.48 9.19 8.39
C THR A 187 8.81 10.33 7.64
N LEU A 188 7.76 10.01 6.87
CA LEU A 188 7.07 11.03 6.07
C LEU A 188 6.21 11.94 6.94
N ASP A 189 5.50 11.39 7.91
CA ASP A 189 4.58 12.12 8.79
C ASP A 189 5.33 13.10 9.69
N CYS A 190 6.43 12.65 10.34
CA CYS A 190 7.28 13.55 11.14
C CYS A 190 7.92 14.64 10.28
N ALA A 191 8.32 14.33 9.05
CA ALA A 191 8.81 15.36 8.12
C ALA A 191 7.72 16.37 7.74
N GLY A 192 6.46 15.92 7.67
CA GLY A 192 5.30 16.77 7.38
C GLY A 192 4.87 17.67 8.55
N GLU A 193 5.32 17.37 9.78
CA GLU A 193 5.07 18.18 10.98
C GLU A 193 6.06 19.36 11.13
N CYS A 194 7.19 19.34 10.43
CA CYS A 194 8.21 20.39 10.43
C CYS A 194 7.86 21.52 9.46
#